data_efd65fc37aeb47cf00a294ec78d84c7e
#
_entry.id   efd65fc37aeb47cf00a294ec78d84c7e
#
_cell.length_a   1.000
_cell.length_b   1.000
_cell.length_c   1.000
_cell.angle_alpha   90.00
_cell.angle_beta   90.00
_cell.angle_gamma   90.00
#
_symmetry.space_group_name_H-M   'P 1'
#
loop_
_entity.id
_entity.type
_entity.pdbx_description
1 polymer ?
#
loop_
_entity_poly.entity_id
_entity_poly.type
_entity_poly.pdbx_seq_one_letter_code
_entity_poly.pdbx_strand_id
1 'polypeptide(L)'
;MILYFVRHGETDWNVKKKIQGKTDVPLNENGKQQAKELADMLLDRKKEGTLQVVRAYTSPQLRAAQTAQEAAIALDIPCIAADGLREMDMGDWEGRSWESITQENAKEYQDW
;
A
#
# COMPACT_ATOMS: atom_id res chain seq x y z
N MET A 1 -17.24 11.75 10.06
CA MET A 1 -15.85 11.60 9.60
C MET A 1 -15.78 10.52 8.52
N ILE A 2 -15.08 10.80 7.44
CA ILE A 2 -14.90 9.83 6.35
C ILE A 2 -13.43 9.41 6.31
N LEU A 3 -13.19 8.10 6.26
CA LEU A 3 -11.86 7.54 6.09
C LEU A 3 -11.74 6.95 4.68
N TYR A 4 -10.64 7.25 4.01
CA TYR A 4 -10.31 6.70 2.71
C TYR A 4 -9.14 5.74 2.85
N PHE A 5 -9.33 4.51 2.41
CA PHE A 5 -8.30 3.48 2.43
C PHE A 5 -7.72 3.32 1.04
N VAL A 6 -6.40 3.38 0.94
CA VAL A 6 -5.70 3.26 -0.33
C VAL A 6 -4.71 2.10 -0.25
N ARG A 7 -4.75 1.25 -1.26
CA ARG A 7 -3.78 0.18 -1.39
C ARG A 7 -2.47 0.73 -1.98
N HIS A 8 -1.33 0.22 -1.49
CA HIS A 8 -0.03 0.60 -2.04
C HIS A 8 0.12 0.15 -3.50
N GLY A 9 1.05 0.79 -4.23
CA GLY A 9 1.36 0.43 -5.59
C GLY A 9 2.12 -0.91 -5.69
N GLU A 10 2.39 -1.33 -6.91
CA GLU A 10 3.01 -2.61 -7.20
C GLU A 10 4.47 -2.67 -6.76
N THR A 11 4.87 -3.80 -6.19
CA THR A 11 6.25 -4.14 -5.89
C THR A 11 6.68 -5.34 -6.74
N ASP A 12 7.98 -5.63 -6.81
CA ASP A 12 8.47 -6.82 -7.49
C ASP A 12 7.94 -8.11 -6.86
N TRP A 13 7.70 -8.09 -5.53
CA TRP A 13 7.12 -9.24 -4.85
C TRP A 13 5.65 -9.43 -5.21
N ASN A 14 4.90 -8.38 -5.50
CA ASN A 14 3.55 -8.51 -6.07
C ASN A 14 3.59 -9.21 -7.44
N VAL A 15 4.51 -8.80 -8.31
CA VAL A 15 4.69 -9.42 -9.63
C VAL A 15 5.01 -10.90 -9.49
N LYS A 16 5.87 -11.26 -8.55
CA LYS A 16 6.26 -12.64 -8.28
C LYS A 16 5.24 -13.39 -7.42
N LYS A 17 4.17 -12.73 -7.01
CA LYS A 17 3.13 -13.28 -6.13
C LYS A 17 3.67 -13.81 -4.81
N LYS A 18 4.65 -13.10 -4.24
CA LYS A 18 5.24 -13.40 -2.95
C LYS A 18 4.55 -12.62 -1.84
N ILE A 19 4.49 -13.21 -0.66
CA ILE A 19 3.98 -12.53 0.53
C ILE A 19 5.04 -11.58 1.06
N GLN A 20 4.66 -10.31 1.25
CA GLN A 20 5.57 -9.26 1.69
C GLN A 20 5.64 -9.13 3.21
N GLY A 21 4.48 -9.10 3.87
CA GLY A 21 4.41 -8.97 5.32
C GLY A 21 5.22 -7.78 5.83
N LYS A 22 6.14 -8.02 6.77
CA LYS A 22 7.05 -7.01 7.32
C LYS A 22 8.26 -6.72 6.44
N THR A 23 8.53 -7.54 5.42
CA THR A 23 9.67 -7.31 4.53
C THR A 23 9.48 -5.99 3.79
N ASP A 24 10.50 -5.15 3.84
CA ASP A 24 10.43 -3.77 3.35
C ASP A 24 10.79 -3.67 1.86
N VAL A 25 9.84 -4.12 1.03
CA VAL A 25 10.00 -4.12 -0.42
C VAL A 25 9.50 -2.80 -0.99
N PRO A 26 10.33 -2.06 -1.75
CA PRO A 26 9.91 -0.79 -2.34
C PRO A 26 8.98 -1.00 -3.54
N LEU A 27 8.31 0.08 -3.97
CA LEU A 27 7.57 0.07 -5.23
C LEU A 27 8.53 -0.19 -6.39
N ASN A 28 8.07 -0.98 -7.37
CA ASN A 28 8.77 -1.07 -8.65
C ASN A 28 8.37 0.11 -9.56
N GLU A 29 8.89 0.17 -10.78
CA GLU A 29 8.60 1.31 -11.68
C GLU A 29 7.10 1.41 -11.99
N ASN A 30 6.42 0.30 -12.18
CA ASN A 30 4.98 0.29 -12.39
C ASN A 30 4.23 0.78 -11.15
N GLY A 31 4.67 0.37 -9.97
CA GLY A 31 4.08 0.83 -8.70
C GLY A 31 4.23 2.33 -8.49
N LYS A 32 5.39 2.89 -8.86
CA LYS A 32 5.61 4.35 -8.81
C LYS A 32 4.67 5.09 -9.76
N GLN A 33 4.45 4.55 -10.95
CA GLN A 33 3.50 5.13 -11.91
C GLN A 33 2.07 5.04 -11.38
N GLN A 34 1.69 3.92 -10.78
CA GLN A 34 0.38 3.76 -10.14
C GLN A 34 0.18 4.78 -9.01
N ALA A 35 1.21 5.04 -8.22
CA ALA A 35 1.14 6.04 -7.15
C ALA A 35 0.90 7.46 -7.71
N LYS A 36 1.54 7.80 -8.82
CA LYS A 36 1.32 9.09 -9.49
C LYS A 36 -0.08 9.20 -10.06
N GLU A 37 -0.58 8.16 -10.70
CA GLU A 37 -1.93 8.13 -11.25
C GLU A 37 -2.98 8.27 -10.15
N LEU A 38 -2.78 7.60 -9.02
CA LEU A 38 -3.63 7.74 -7.85
C LEU A 38 -3.62 9.17 -7.32
N ALA A 39 -2.45 9.76 -7.21
CA ALA A 39 -2.30 11.14 -6.73
C ALA A 39 -3.04 12.13 -7.65
N ASP A 40 -2.92 11.96 -8.96
CA ASP A 40 -3.61 12.80 -9.93
C ASP A 40 -5.14 12.64 -9.82
N MET A 41 -5.62 11.41 -9.66
CA MET A 41 -7.04 11.14 -9.48
C MET A 41 -7.58 11.80 -8.21
N LEU A 42 -6.85 11.69 -7.11
CA LEU A 42 -7.26 12.28 -5.84
C LEU A 42 -7.27 13.82 -5.93
N LEU A 43 -6.29 14.40 -6.61
CA LEU A 43 -6.25 15.85 -6.81
C LEU A 43 -7.42 16.34 -7.64
N ASP A 44 -7.80 15.63 -8.69
CA ASP A 44 -8.96 15.95 -9.50
C ASP A 44 -10.24 15.93 -8.67
N ARG A 45 -10.41 14.93 -7.82
CA ARG A 45 -11.56 14.85 -6.92
C ARG A 45 -11.59 15.99 -5.91
N LYS A 46 -10.42 16.39 -5.41
CA LYS A 46 -10.33 17.56 -4.52
C LYS A 46 -10.77 18.83 -5.22
N LYS A 47 -10.34 19.04 -6.47
CA LYS A 47 -10.73 20.19 -7.28
C LYS A 47 -12.23 20.20 -7.60
N GLU A 48 -12.83 19.05 -7.78
CA GLU A 48 -14.26 18.89 -8.00
C GLU A 48 -15.09 19.08 -6.72
N GLY A 49 -14.45 19.12 -5.56
CA GLY A 49 -15.11 19.25 -4.27
C GLY A 49 -15.69 17.96 -3.73
N THR A 50 -15.37 16.82 -4.34
CA THR A 50 -15.86 15.50 -3.90
C THR A 50 -14.94 14.82 -2.89
N LEU A 51 -13.73 15.35 -2.68
CA LEU A 51 -12.77 14.84 -1.73
C LEU A 51 -12.30 15.94 -0.79
N GLN A 52 -12.48 15.73 0.50
CA GLN A 52 -11.98 16.64 1.54
C GLN A 52 -11.15 15.83 2.53
N VAL A 53 -9.83 15.97 2.46
CA VAL A 53 -8.90 15.31 3.36
C VAL A 53 -7.89 16.31 3.88
N VAL A 54 -7.52 16.17 5.15
CA VAL A 54 -6.61 17.09 5.82
C VAL A 54 -5.30 16.43 6.24
N ARG A 55 -5.26 15.09 6.27
CA ARG A 55 -4.07 14.32 6.66
C ARG A 55 -4.06 12.98 5.97
N ALA A 56 -2.85 12.45 5.74
CA ALA A 56 -2.62 11.09 5.31
C ALA A 56 -1.84 10.35 6.39
N TYR A 57 -2.24 9.13 6.67
CA TYR A 57 -1.49 8.23 7.54
C TYR A 57 -1.01 7.06 6.72
N THR A 58 0.23 6.64 6.95
CA THR A 58 0.82 5.54 6.20
C THR A 58 1.57 4.59 7.12
N SER A 59 1.63 3.31 6.73
CA SER A 59 2.63 2.40 7.26
C SER A 59 4.03 2.96 6.95
N PRO A 60 5.02 2.79 7.84
CA PRO A 60 6.39 3.22 7.56
C PRO A 60 7.10 2.36 6.50
N GLN A 61 6.50 1.24 6.08
CA GLN A 61 7.08 0.40 5.04
C GLN A 61 7.16 1.15 3.70
N LEU A 62 8.25 0.93 2.93
CA LEU A 62 8.55 1.69 1.72
C LEU A 62 7.40 1.71 0.72
N ARG A 63 6.82 0.56 0.40
CA ARG A 63 5.73 0.47 -0.58
C ARG A 63 4.53 1.34 -0.22
N ALA A 64 4.18 1.38 1.05
CA ALA A 64 3.06 2.20 1.54
C ALA A 64 3.44 3.67 1.62
N ALA A 65 4.60 3.98 2.19
CA ALA A 65 5.08 5.35 2.34
C ALA A 65 5.29 6.02 0.99
N GLN A 66 5.87 5.33 0.02
CA GLN A 66 6.06 5.86 -1.33
C GLN A 66 4.73 6.19 -2.01
N THR A 67 3.73 5.32 -1.86
CA THR A 67 2.39 5.57 -2.40
C THR A 67 1.73 6.77 -1.72
N ALA A 68 1.77 6.80 -0.38
CA ALA A 68 1.13 7.85 0.41
C ALA A 68 1.77 9.22 0.19
N GLN A 69 3.10 9.28 0.07
CA GLN A 69 3.81 10.54 -0.14
C GLN A 69 3.44 11.20 -1.45
N GLU A 70 3.30 10.43 -2.53
CA GLU A 70 2.86 10.98 -3.81
C GLU A 70 1.48 11.65 -3.68
N ALA A 71 0.54 10.98 -3.02
CA ALA A 71 -0.80 11.50 -2.79
C ALA A 71 -0.78 12.75 -1.90
N ALA A 72 -0.01 12.70 -0.80
CA ALA A 72 0.06 13.81 0.15
C ALA A 72 0.67 15.06 -0.47
N ILE A 73 1.71 14.92 -1.29
CA ILE A 73 2.33 16.03 -2.00
C ILE A 73 1.33 16.64 -2.98
N ALA A 74 0.62 15.82 -3.75
CA ALA A 74 -0.37 16.31 -4.70
C ALA A 74 -1.52 17.06 -4.02
N LEU A 75 -1.95 16.57 -2.87
CA LEU A 75 -3.06 17.18 -2.11
C LEU A 75 -2.61 18.30 -1.17
N ASP A 76 -1.31 18.51 -1.04
CA ASP A 76 -0.72 19.51 -0.12
C ASP A 76 -1.19 19.29 1.33
N ILE A 77 -1.06 18.06 1.81
CA ILE A 77 -1.43 17.67 3.17
C ILE A 77 -0.26 16.96 3.85
N PRO A 78 -0.20 16.96 5.20
CA PRO A 78 0.83 16.21 5.91
C PRO A 78 0.64 14.71 5.75
N CYS A 79 1.74 13.98 5.69
CA CYS A 79 1.79 12.52 5.65
C CYS A 79 2.52 12.02 6.90
N ILE A 80 1.83 11.23 7.71
CA ILE A 80 2.30 10.80 9.02
C ILE A 80 2.49 9.28 9.00
N ALA A 81 3.71 8.83 9.31
CA ALA A 81 3.98 7.41 9.46
C ALA A 81 3.48 6.91 10.81
N ALA A 82 2.79 5.77 10.80
CA ALA A 82 2.24 5.16 12.01
C ALA A 82 2.62 3.68 12.05
N ASP A 83 3.38 3.28 13.08
CA ASP A 83 3.84 1.89 13.22
C ASP A 83 2.68 0.89 13.30
N GLY A 84 1.55 1.30 13.88
CA GLY A 84 0.37 0.45 13.97
C GLY A 84 -0.23 0.06 12.63
N LEU A 85 0.19 0.68 11.54
CA LEU A 85 -0.29 0.37 10.19
C LEU A 85 0.65 -0.58 9.42
N ARG A 86 1.69 -1.11 10.07
CA ARG A 86 2.55 -2.10 9.42
C ARG A 86 1.76 -3.35 9.07
N GLU A 87 2.14 -3.95 7.95
CA GLU A 87 1.60 -5.24 7.57
C GLU A 87 1.91 -6.30 8.64
N MET A 88 1.02 -7.31 8.70
CA MET A 88 1.22 -8.43 9.60
C MET A 88 2.54 -9.13 9.32
N ASP A 89 3.23 -9.56 10.39
CA ASP A 89 4.42 -10.40 10.25
C ASP A 89 3.98 -11.79 9.81
N MET A 90 4.34 -12.16 8.61
CA MET A 90 3.98 -13.45 8.02
C MET A 90 5.00 -14.55 8.33
N GLY A 91 6.08 -14.21 9.01
CA GLY A 91 7.11 -15.16 9.39
C GLY A 91 7.70 -15.90 8.19
N ASP A 92 7.68 -17.23 8.24
CA ASP A 92 8.25 -18.08 7.19
C ASP A 92 7.54 -17.96 5.83
N TRP A 93 6.37 -17.35 5.80
CA TRP A 93 5.65 -17.16 4.52
C TRP A 93 6.20 -15.99 3.72
N GLU A 94 6.91 -15.06 4.34
CA GLU A 94 7.48 -13.92 3.63
C GLU A 94 8.47 -14.37 2.57
N GLY A 95 8.36 -13.82 1.37
CA GLY A 95 9.18 -14.20 0.23
C GLY A 95 8.69 -15.43 -0.52
N ARG A 96 7.71 -16.16 0.01
CA ARG A 96 7.10 -17.30 -0.68
C ARG A 96 5.95 -16.82 -1.58
N SER A 97 5.66 -17.59 -2.63
CA SER A 97 4.53 -17.27 -3.50
C SER A 97 3.20 -17.65 -2.84
N TRP A 98 2.15 -16.91 -3.15
CA TRP A 98 0.79 -17.22 -2.71
C TRP A 98 0.35 -18.62 -3.13
N GLU A 99 0.72 -19.03 -4.35
CA GLU A 99 0.42 -20.36 -4.86
C GLU A 99 0.99 -21.47 -3.98
N SER A 100 2.26 -21.34 -3.59
CA SER A 100 2.92 -22.29 -2.69
C SER A 100 2.20 -22.42 -1.36
N ILE A 101 1.76 -21.31 -0.78
CA ILE A 101 1.11 -21.28 0.53
C ILE A 101 -0.30 -21.82 0.46
N THR A 102 -1.05 -21.50 -0.58
CA THR A 102 -2.42 -22.03 -0.74
C THR A 102 -2.44 -23.54 -0.88
N GLN A 103 -1.41 -24.13 -1.48
CA GLN A 103 -1.29 -25.58 -1.58
C GLN A 103 -1.00 -26.24 -0.24
N GLU A 104 -0.15 -25.63 0.59
CA GLU A 104 0.29 -26.20 1.87
C GLU A 104 -0.65 -25.85 3.02
N ASN A 105 -1.25 -24.66 2.99
CA ASN A 105 -2.01 -24.11 4.10
C ASN A 105 -3.31 -23.44 3.63
N ALA A 106 -4.04 -24.10 2.77
CA ALA A 106 -5.25 -23.56 2.13
C ALA A 106 -6.26 -23.01 3.15
N LYS A 107 -6.46 -23.70 4.26
CA LYS A 107 -7.41 -23.29 5.30
C LYS A 107 -6.96 -21.99 5.97
N GLU A 108 -5.69 -21.89 6.32
CA GLU A 108 -5.13 -20.68 6.94
C GLU A 108 -5.17 -19.49 5.99
N TYR A 109 -4.91 -19.72 4.73
CA TYR A 109 -4.98 -18.68 3.71
C TYR A 109 -6.39 -18.10 3.57
N GLN A 110 -7.41 -18.93 3.65
CA GLN A 110 -8.79 -18.48 3.53
C GLN A 110 -9.25 -17.62 4.71
N ASP A 111 -8.60 -17.73 5.85
CA ASP A 111 -8.91 -16.93 7.03
C ASP A 111 -8.38 -15.48 6.94
N TRP A 112 -7.69 -15.19 5.89
CA TRP A 112 -7.14 -13.85 5.62
C TRP A 112 -7.94 -13.17 4.52
#